data_b8aa79a668d19e26c1eddb9c963ef3f0
#
_entry.id   b8aa79a668d19e26c1eddb9c963ef3f0
#
_cell.length_a   1.000
_cell.length_b   1.000
_cell.length_c   1.000
_cell.angle_alpha   90.00
_cell.angle_beta   90.00
_cell.angle_gamma   90.00
#
_symmetry.space_group_name_H-M   'P 1'
#
loop_
_entity.id
_entity.type
_entity.pdbx_description
1 polymer ?
#
loop_
_entity_poly.entity_id
_entity_poly.type
_entity_poly.pdbx_seq_one_letter_code
_entity_poly.pdbx_strand_id
1 'polypeptide(L)'
;QKNGIISENGFNIKQLKDFQNLFEKKDYTCKLYNLHDEIQNLNLDDYKAHILVIKNGVKLFSEPDNIFNTLNNLKWDKKYFDLRRQKVLNKLARYNLCFSNFNQEPDYENKKGTIYNISDFDCLYKLNNGLKTFGEEFNNLECEGNYYFDIKKCGIGYHGDAERKKVIGCRFGESLDLNYWWYYQYKRLNNKITIPLDHGDIYIMDEKAS
;
A
#
# COMPACT_ATOMS: atom_id res chain seq x y z
N GLN A 1 -16.37 -0.61 -5.70
CA GLN A 1 -16.70 -1.74 -4.81
C GLN A 1 -15.64 -1.81 -3.74
N LYS A 2 -16.04 -1.88 -2.47
CA LYS A 2 -15.13 -2.05 -1.35
C LYS A 2 -15.09 -3.55 -1.03
N ASN A 3 -13.89 -4.12 -0.99
CA ASN A 3 -13.63 -5.45 -0.50
C ASN A 3 -12.95 -5.36 0.87
N GLY A 4 -13.21 -6.35 1.71
CA GLY A 4 -12.59 -6.45 3.02
C GLY A 4 -13.43 -5.87 4.15
N ILE A 5 -12.95 -6.09 5.36
CA ILE A 5 -13.55 -5.62 6.63
C ILE A 5 -12.74 -4.42 7.13
N ILE A 6 -13.41 -3.37 7.57
CA ILE A 6 -12.75 -2.23 8.19
C ILE A 6 -12.14 -2.69 9.52
N SER A 7 -10.82 -2.56 9.66
CA SER A 7 -10.14 -2.87 10.92
C SER A 7 -10.45 -1.79 11.96
N GLU A 8 -10.70 -2.19 13.20
CA GLU A 8 -10.91 -1.24 14.31
C GLU A 8 -9.63 -0.47 14.62
N ASN A 9 -8.48 -1.13 14.55
CA ASN A 9 -7.17 -0.57 14.88
C ASN A 9 -6.18 -0.78 13.73
N GLY A 10 -5.27 0.17 13.56
CA GLY A 10 -4.10 0.06 12.68
C GLY A 10 -2.92 -0.59 13.39
N PHE A 11 -1.75 -0.60 12.73
CA PHE A 11 -0.50 -0.97 13.38
C PHE A 11 -0.04 0.12 14.33
N ASN A 12 0.61 -0.27 15.43
CA ASN A 12 1.23 0.65 16.36
C ASN A 12 2.77 0.58 16.25
N ILE A 13 3.46 1.53 16.86
CA ILE A 13 4.92 1.62 16.81
C ILE A 13 5.64 0.39 17.40
N LYS A 14 5.05 -0.25 18.41
CA LYS A 14 5.63 -1.48 18.98
C LYS A 14 5.62 -2.60 17.94
N GLN A 15 4.48 -2.79 17.26
CA GLN A 15 4.38 -3.79 16.18
C GLN A 15 5.37 -3.50 15.03
N LEU A 16 5.52 -2.22 14.62
CA LEU A 16 6.51 -1.85 13.61
C LEU A 16 7.94 -2.23 14.03
N LYS A 17 8.30 -1.99 15.29
CA LYS A 17 9.60 -2.37 15.85
C LYS A 17 9.77 -3.89 15.94
N ASP A 18 8.72 -4.62 16.27
CA ASP A 18 8.75 -6.08 16.30
C ASP A 18 8.96 -6.65 14.89
N PHE A 19 8.30 -6.09 13.86
CA PHE A 19 8.53 -6.44 12.45
C PHE A 19 9.94 -6.08 12.00
N GLN A 20 10.42 -4.89 12.35
CA GLN A 20 11.80 -4.49 12.09
C GLN A 20 12.80 -5.54 12.61
N ASN A 21 12.68 -5.90 13.87
CA ASN A 21 13.55 -6.90 14.51
C ASN A 21 13.47 -8.28 13.81
N LEU A 22 12.26 -8.69 13.37
CA LEU A 22 12.08 -9.96 12.66
C LEU A 22 12.82 -9.99 11.33
N PHE A 23 12.75 -8.90 10.56
CA PHE A 23 13.44 -8.81 9.27
C PHE A 23 14.95 -8.62 9.44
N GLU A 24 15.41 -7.81 10.40
CA GLU A 24 16.82 -7.61 10.70
C GLU A 24 17.51 -8.90 11.15
N LYS A 25 16.84 -9.75 11.93
CA LYS A 25 17.33 -11.10 12.29
C LYS A 25 17.49 -12.04 11.09
N LYS A 26 16.94 -11.68 9.95
CA LYS A 26 17.06 -12.41 8.68
C LYS A 26 17.94 -11.65 7.67
N ASP A 27 18.77 -10.74 8.17
CA ASP A 27 19.73 -9.94 7.40
C ASP A 27 19.10 -8.97 6.38
N TYR A 28 17.83 -8.57 6.60
CA TYR A 28 17.21 -7.50 5.79
C TYR A 28 17.54 -6.12 6.36
N THR A 29 17.83 -5.17 5.48
CA THR A 29 18.01 -3.77 5.86
C THR A 29 16.64 -3.12 6.09
N CYS A 30 16.45 -2.58 7.29
CA CYS A 30 15.22 -1.90 7.68
C CYS A 30 15.49 -0.43 8.04
N LYS A 31 14.52 0.42 7.77
CA LYS A 31 14.54 1.83 8.21
C LYS A 31 13.17 2.24 8.74
N LEU A 32 13.13 2.65 10.00
CA LEU A 32 11.96 3.23 10.63
C LEU A 32 12.03 4.75 10.50
N TYR A 33 11.08 5.33 9.77
CA TYR A 33 10.95 6.77 9.61
C TYR A 33 10.02 7.34 10.67
N ASN A 34 10.50 8.33 11.43
CA ASN A 34 9.70 9.15 12.31
C ASN A 34 9.18 10.35 11.52
N LEU A 35 7.92 10.34 11.17
CA LEU A 35 7.35 11.40 10.32
C LEU A 35 7.15 12.72 11.09
N HIS A 36 7.14 12.68 12.41
CA HIS A 36 6.94 13.85 13.27
C HIS A 36 8.22 14.64 13.55
N ASP A 37 9.40 14.10 13.27
CA ASP A 37 10.69 14.79 13.52
C ASP A 37 10.81 16.10 12.70
N GLU A 38 10.11 16.19 11.60
CA GLU A 38 10.05 17.38 10.73
C GLU A 38 9.06 18.45 11.22
N ILE A 39 8.28 18.18 12.27
CA ILE A 39 7.29 19.13 12.79
C ILE A 39 7.88 19.82 14.00
N GLN A 40 8.44 21.01 13.78
CA GLN A 40 8.94 21.86 14.86
C GLN A 40 7.79 22.66 15.48
N ASN A 41 7.79 22.80 16.81
CA ASN A 41 6.94 23.73 17.59
C ASN A 41 5.47 23.34 17.83
N LEU A 42 5.07 22.11 17.63
CA LEU A 42 3.78 21.63 18.11
C LEU A 42 4.01 20.56 19.18
N ASN A 43 3.35 20.71 20.34
CA ASN A 43 3.38 19.68 21.40
C ASN A 43 2.50 18.52 20.92
N LEU A 44 3.07 17.63 20.09
CA LEU A 44 2.34 16.63 19.29
C LEU A 44 2.59 15.21 19.78
N ASP A 45 2.74 15.00 21.09
CA ASP A 45 2.96 13.66 21.64
C ASP A 45 1.88 12.65 21.19
N ASP A 46 0.67 13.12 20.92
CA ASP A 46 -0.45 12.30 20.44
C ASP A 46 -0.45 12.03 18.93
N TYR A 47 0.45 12.67 18.16
CA TYR A 47 0.45 12.61 16.68
C TYR A 47 1.71 11.97 16.09
N LYS A 48 2.42 11.17 16.89
CA LYS A 48 3.60 10.44 16.39
C LYS A 48 3.18 9.43 15.35
N ALA A 49 3.71 9.58 14.13
CA ALA A 49 3.45 8.71 13.01
C ALA A 49 4.74 8.11 12.47
N HIS A 50 4.68 6.85 12.05
CA HIS A 50 5.86 6.09 11.64
C HIS A 50 5.58 5.27 10.39
N ILE A 51 6.62 5.14 9.56
CA ILE A 51 6.63 4.21 8.43
C ILE A 51 7.90 3.36 8.53
N LEU A 52 7.72 2.05 8.56
CA LEU A 52 8.81 1.08 8.46
C LEU A 52 9.01 0.71 7.00
N VAL A 53 10.22 0.85 6.49
CA VAL A 53 10.64 0.35 5.17
C VAL A 53 11.61 -0.79 5.33
N ILE A 54 11.37 -1.87 4.60
CA ILE A 54 12.17 -3.09 4.57
C ILE A 54 12.67 -3.25 3.13
N LYS A 55 13.96 -3.03 2.94
CA LYS A 55 14.58 -3.12 1.61
C LYS A 55 14.55 -4.55 1.10
N ASN A 56 14.03 -4.71 -0.13
CA ASN A 56 13.85 -6.00 -0.79
C ASN A 56 13.10 -7.06 0.07
N GLY A 57 12.21 -6.60 0.96
CA GLY A 57 11.53 -7.44 1.95
C GLY A 57 10.60 -8.48 1.34
N VAL A 58 10.08 -8.23 0.13
CA VAL A 58 9.25 -9.18 -0.63
C VAL A 58 9.98 -10.50 -0.85
N LYS A 59 11.32 -10.45 -1.04
CA LYS A 59 12.15 -11.63 -1.32
C LYS A 59 12.08 -12.70 -0.22
N LEU A 60 11.72 -12.33 1.00
CA LEU A 60 11.51 -13.29 2.09
C LEU A 60 10.41 -14.31 1.76
N PHE A 61 9.45 -13.93 0.93
CA PHE A 61 8.24 -14.73 0.65
C PHE A 61 8.17 -15.20 -0.80
N SER A 62 8.63 -14.36 -1.73
CA SER A 62 8.54 -14.62 -3.16
C SER A 62 9.57 -13.77 -3.92
N GLU A 63 10.00 -14.22 -5.09
CA GLU A 63 10.89 -13.43 -5.96
C GLU A 63 10.14 -12.21 -6.52
N PRO A 64 10.63 -10.96 -6.28
CA PRO A 64 9.96 -9.74 -6.73
C PRO A 64 9.74 -9.68 -8.24
N ASP A 65 10.71 -10.16 -9.05
CA ASP A 65 10.60 -10.22 -10.50
C ASP A 65 9.46 -11.11 -10.97
N ASN A 66 9.21 -12.24 -10.29
CA ASN A 66 8.10 -13.13 -10.62
C ASN A 66 6.75 -12.44 -10.39
N ILE A 67 6.63 -11.69 -9.29
CA ILE A 67 5.42 -10.91 -9.01
C ILE A 67 5.25 -9.80 -10.06
N PHE A 68 6.32 -9.05 -10.36
CA PHE A 68 6.28 -7.99 -11.35
C PHE A 68 5.87 -8.49 -12.74
N ASN A 69 6.47 -9.60 -13.19
CA ASN A 69 6.12 -10.22 -14.46
C ASN A 69 4.68 -10.73 -14.49
N THR A 70 4.21 -11.34 -13.39
CA THR A 70 2.82 -11.76 -13.26
C THR A 70 1.89 -10.56 -13.39
N LEU A 71 2.12 -9.48 -12.63
CA LEU A 71 1.30 -8.27 -12.65
C LEU A 71 1.26 -7.59 -14.02
N ASN A 72 2.39 -7.58 -14.75
CA ASN A 72 2.47 -7.02 -16.11
C ASN A 72 1.62 -7.77 -17.14
N ASN A 73 1.38 -9.06 -16.91
CA ASN A 73 0.57 -9.89 -17.81
C ASN A 73 -0.93 -9.86 -17.48
N LEU A 74 -1.33 -9.21 -16.39
CA LEU A 74 -2.73 -9.10 -16.01
C LEU A 74 -3.46 -8.00 -16.78
N LYS A 75 -4.77 -8.19 -16.91
CA LYS A 75 -5.65 -7.19 -17.51
C LYS A 75 -6.08 -6.18 -16.45
N TRP A 76 -5.45 -5.02 -16.45
CA TRP A 76 -5.74 -3.95 -15.51
C TRP A 76 -7.01 -3.17 -15.87
N ASP A 77 -7.76 -2.74 -14.84
CA ASP A 77 -8.92 -1.88 -14.98
C ASP A 77 -8.52 -0.47 -15.40
N LYS A 78 -8.79 -0.14 -16.66
CA LYS A 78 -8.53 1.19 -17.26
C LYS A 78 -9.73 2.12 -17.18
N LYS A 79 -10.86 1.65 -16.64
CA LYS A 79 -12.12 2.39 -16.54
C LYS A 79 -12.68 2.33 -15.13
N TYR A 80 -13.59 3.26 -14.82
CA TYR A 80 -14.35 3.28 -13.57
C TYR A 80 -15.67 3.99 -13.78
N PHE A 81 -16.66 3.76 -12.93
CA PHE A 81 -17.92 4.50 -12.92
C PHE A 81 -17.78 5.78 -12.08
N ASP A 82 -17.97 6.93 -12.71
CA ASP A 82 -17.96 8.22 -12.03
C ASP A 82 -19.35 8.54 -11.47
N LEU A 83 -19.45 8.55 -10.12
CA LEU A 83 -20.72 8.78 -9.42
C LEU A 83 -21.28 10.19 -9.62
N ARG A 84 -20.45 11.20 -9.84
CA ARG A 84 -20.89 12.56 -10.05
C ARG A 84 -21.44 12.76 -11.47
N ARG A 85 -20.76 12.15 -12.45
CA ARG A 85 -21.12 12.24 -13.87
C ARG A 85 -22.06 11.13 -14.33
N GLN A 86 -22.36 10.15 -13.47
CA GLN A 86 -23.22 8.99 -13.74
C GLN A 86 -22.86 8.28 -15.06
N LYS A 87 -21.55 8.08 -15.30
CA LYS A 87 -21.04 7.39 -16.49
C LYS A 87 -19.67 6.74 -16.28
N VAL A 88 -19.36 5.80 -17.15
CA VAL A 88 -18.04 5.15 -17.19
C VAL A 88 -17.02 6.09 -17.82
N LEU A 89 -15.89 6.27 -17.12
CA LEU A 89 -14.77 7.10 -17.55
C LEU A 89 -13.47 6.30 -17.56
N ASN A 90 -12.49 6.79 -18.33
CA ASN A 90 -11.12 6.24 -18.32
C ASN A 90 -10.36 6.72 -17.08
N LYS A 91 -9.57 5.83 -16.50
CA LYS A 91 -8.60 6.17 -15.45
C LYS A 91 -7.39 6.87 -16.07
N LEU A 92 -7.01 8.01 -15.52
CA LEU A 92 -5.88 8.80 -16.01
C LEU A 92 -4.69 8.79 -15.03
N ALA A 93 -4.96 8.60 -13.75
CA ALA A 93 -3.95 8.70 -12.71
C ALA A 93 -3.21 7.38 -12.44
N ARG A 94 -3.90 6.25 -12.56
CA ARG A 94 -3.37 4.89 -12.41
C ARG A 94 -4.42 3.86 -12.80
N TYR A 95 -3.99 2.64 -13.12
CA TYR A 95 -4.90 1.49 -13.26
C TYR A 95 -4.97 0.72 -11.94
N ASN A 96 -6.05 0.01 -11.70
CA ASN A 96 -6.25 -0.74 -10.46
C ASN A 96 -6.65 -2.19 -10.76
N LEU A 97 -6.35 -3.07 -9.81
CA LEU A 97 -6.87 -4.42 -9.69
C LEU A 97 -7.12 -4.72 -8.22
N CYS A 98 -8.09 -5.59 -7.94
CA CYS A 98 -8.25 -6.18 -6.62
C CYS A 98 -7.94 -7.68 -6.69
N PHE A 99 -7.42 -8.21 -5.57
CA PHE A 99 -7.17 -9.64 -5.39
C PHE A 99 -7.88 -10.08 -4.12
N SER A 100 -8.63 -11.17 -4.21
CA SER A 100 -9.37 -11.75 -3.09
C SER A 100 -9.40 -13.28 -3.23
N ASN A 101 -10.35 -13.96 -2.61
CA ASN A 101 -10.53 -15.42 -2.69
C ASN A 101 -11.51 -15.86 -3.78
N PHE A 102 -11.89 -14.97 -4.69
CA PHE A 102 -12.80 -15.26 -5.81
C PHE A 102 -12.44 -14.43 -7.04
N ASN A 103 -12.95 -14.83 -8.20
CA ASN A 103 -12.81 -14.08 -9.44
C ASN A 103 -14.08 -13.25 -9.74
N GLN A 104 -13.89 -12.03 -10.28
CA GLN A 104 -14.97 -11.16 -10.76
C GLN A 104 -14.54 -10.46 -12.03
N GLU A 105 -15.33 -10.60 -13.08
CA GLU A 105 -15.16 -9.81 -14.30
C GLU A 105 -15.64 -8.36 -14.09
N PRO A 106 -15.03 -7.39 -14.77
CA PRO A 106 -15.42 -5.99 -14.64
C PRO A 106 -16.80 -5.73 -15.26
N ASP A 107 -17.63 -5.02 -14.52
CA ASP A 107 -18.90 -4.46 -14.97
C ASP A 107 -18.99 -3.02 -14.48
N TYR A 108 -18.34 -2.12 -15.22
CA TYR A 108 -18.17 -0.74 -14.80
C TYR A 108 -19.49 0.02 -14.68
N GLU A 109 -20.50 -0.30 -15.48
CA GLU A 109 -21.84 0.32 -15.38
C GLU A 109 -22.49 -0.01 -14.01
N ASN A 110 -22.27 -1.22 -13.51
CA ASN A 110 -22.70 -1.65 -12.19
C ASN A 110 -21.65 -1.42 -11.10
N LYS A 111 -20.65 -0.56 -11.35
CA LYS A 111 -19.60 -0.16 -10.40
C LYS A 111 -18.73 -1.32 -9.90
N LYS A 112 -18.60 -2.37 -10.69
CA LYS A 112 -17.73 -3.52 -10.39
C LYS A 112 -16.44 -3.42 -11.17
N GLY A 113 -15.31 -3.53 -10.47
CA GLY A 113 -13.99 -3.70 -11.06
C GLY A 113 -13.61 -5.17 -11.15
N THR A 114 -12.47 -5.45 -11.75
CA THR A 114 -11.88 -6.80 -11.81
C THR A 114 -11.38 -7.23 -10.43
N ILE A 115 -11.71 -8.45 -10.04
CA ILE A 115 -11.12 -9.13 -8.89
C ILE A 115 -10.53 -10.44 -9.41
N TYR A 116 -9.26 -10.66 -9.13
CA TYR A 116 -8.61 -11.95 -9.36
C TYR A 116 -8.53 -12.76 -8.09
N ASN A 117 -8.77 -14.07 -8.19
CA ASN A 117 -8.49 -14.97 -7.07
C ASN A 117 -6.96 -15.04 -6.88
N ILE A 118 -6.50 -14.60 -5.71
CA ILE A 118 -5.06 -14.53 -5.41
C ILE A 118 -4.38 -15.90 -5.46
N SER A 119 -5.12 -16.98 -5.19
CA SER A 119 -4.60 -18.35 -5.23
C SER A 119 -4.26 -18.84 -6.65
N ASP A 120 -4.75 -18.14 -7.69
CA ASP A 120 -4.42 -18.46 -9.08
C ASP A 120 -2.99 -17.99 -9.45
N PHE A 121 -2.33 -17.22 -8.56
CA PHE A 121 -0.98 -16.66 -8.76
C PHE A 121 -0.05 -17.06 -7.62
N ASP A 122 0.71 -18.12 -7.78
CA ASP A 122 1.58 -18.71 -6.74
C ASP A 122 2.47 -17.67 -6.04
N CYS A 123 3.08 -16.75 -6.80
CA CYS A 123 3.96 -15.72 -6.26
C CYS A 123 3.22 -14.69 -5.36
N LEU A 124 2.01 -14.27 -5.74
CA LEU A 124 1.18 -13.37 -4.93
C LEU A 124 0.60 -14.09 -3.72
N TYR A 125 0.19 -15.34 -3.90
CA TYR A 125 -0.33 -16.18 -2.82
C TYR A 125 0.73 -16.41 -1.74
N LYS A 126 1.99 -16.72 -2.13
CA LYS A 126 3.12 -16.86 -1.21
C LYS A 126 3.40 -15.58 -0.44
N LEU A 127 3.40 -14.42 -1.11
CA LEU A 127 3.57 -13.12 -0.45
C LEU A 127 2.46 -12.87 0.58
N ASN A 128 1.20 -13.02 0.18
CA ASN A 128 0.06 -12.77 1.06
C ASN A 128 0.05 -13.70 2.29
N ASN A 129 0.26 -15.00 2.08
CA ASN A 129 0.30 -15.96 3.19
C ASN A 129 1.57 -15.84 4.02
N GLY A 130 2.69 -15.47 3.42
CA GLY A 130 3.93 -15.20 4.14
C GLY A 130 3.78 -14.05 5.13
N LEU A 131 3.12 -12.96 4.74
CA LEU A 131 2.80 -11.85 5.64
C LEU A 131 1.95 -12.30 6.83
N LYS A 132 0.97 -13.19 6.64
CA LYS A 132 0.12 -13.72 7.72
C LYS A 132 0.90 -14.49 8.79
N THR A 133 2.10 -15.00 8.48
CA THR A 133 2.94 -15.70 9.48
C THR A 133 3.51 -14.76 10.53
N PHE A 134 3.45 -13.45 10.35
CA PHE A 134 3.96 -12.47 11.32
C PHE A 134 2.99 -12.11 12.45
N GLY A 135 1.73 -12.48 12.33
CA GLY A 135 0.75 -12.26 13.39
C GLY A 135 -0.68 -12.24 12.89
N GLU A 136 -1.62 -12.36 13.82
CA GLU A 136 -3.05 -12.33 13.52
C GLU A 136 -3.51 -11.01 12.91
N GLU A 137 -2.81 -9.93 13.18
CA GLU A 137 -3.06 -8.60 12.63
C GLU A 137 -2.91 -8.52 11.11
N PHE A 138 -2.21 -9.49 10.49
CA PHE A 138 -2.09 -9.63 9.03
C PHE A 138 -3.19 -10.51 8.41
N ASN A 139 -4.02 -11.13 9.23
CA ASN A 139 -5.16 -11.89 8.73
C ASN A 139 -6.21 -10.92 8.14
N ASN A 140 -6.94 -11.38 7.15
CA ASN A 140 -8.03 -10.65 6.50
C ASN A 140 -7.60 -9.33 5.80
N LEU A 141 -6.33 -9.17 5.45
CA LEU A 141 -5.89 -8.08 4.60
C LEU A 141 -6.26 -8.37 3.14
N GLU A 142 -7.00 -7.46 2.54
CA GLU A 142 -7.30 -7.49 1.11
C GLU A 142 -6.17 -6.85 0.31
N CYS A 143 -5.92 -7.36 -0.89
CA CYS A 143 -4.85 -6.89 -1.72
C CYS A 143 -5.39 -6.05 -2.89
N GLU A 144 -4.83 -4.87 -3.09
CA GLU A 144 -5.12 -3.98 -4.21
C GLU A 144 -3.84 -3.65 -4.97
N GLY A 145 -3.88 -3.78 -6.27
CA GLY A 145 -2.82 -3.33 -7.17
C GLY A 145 -3.08 -1.93 -7.70
N ASN A 146 -2.03 -1.10 -7.70
CA ASN A 146 -2.02 0.23 -8.32
C ASN A 146 -0.91 0.28 -9.36
N TYR A 147 -1.28 0.41 -10.63
CA TYR A 147 -0.32 0.46 -11.74
C TYR A 147 -0.15 1.88 -12.26
N TYR A 148 1.01 2.46 -11.99
CA TYR A 148 1.44 3.77 -12.50
C TYR A 148 2.13 3.56 -13.85
N PHE A 149 1.35 3.57 -14.93
CA PHE A 149 1.80 3.23 -16.29
C PHE A 149 2.64 4.33 -16.96
N ASP A 150 2.64 5.54 -16.41
CA ASP A 150 3.46 6.69 -16.85
C ASP A 150 3.79 7.54 -15.63
N ILE A 151 5.02 7.47 -15.14
CA ILE A 151 5.46 8.16 -13.93
C ILE A 151 5.39 9.70 -14.01
N LYS A 152 5.32 10.25 -15.22
CA LYS A 152 5.18 11.71 -15.42
C LYS A 152 3.72 12.19 -15.30
N LYS A 153 2.75 11.30 -15.47
CA LYS A 153 1.32 11.62 -15.49
C LYS A 153 0.54 10.93 -14.38
N CYS A 154 1.01 9.78 -13.94
CA CYS A 154 0.36 8.96 -12.93
C CYS A 154 0.75 9.38 -11.52
N GLY A 155 -0.15 9.14 -10.57
CA GLY A 155 0.09 9.39 -9.16
C GLY A 155 -1.16 9.26 -8.32
N ILE A 156 -0.97 9.38 -7.02
CA ILE A 156 -2.05 9.56 -6.04
C ILE A 156 -1.81 10.92 -5.38
N GLY A 157 -2.85 11.77 -5.34
CA GLY A 157 -2.80 13.03 -4.59
C GLY A 157 -2.64 12.77 -3.09
N TYR A 158 -2.14 13.75 -2.34
CA TYR A 158 -2.04 13.66 -0.89
C TYR A 158 -3.42 13.44 -0.27
N HIS A 159 -3.55 12.41 0.55
CA HIS A 159 -4.77 12.04 1.26
C HIS A 159 -4.40 11.24 2.52
N GLY A 160 -5.29 11.19 3.48
CA GLY A 160 -5.28 10.20 4.55
C GLY A 160 -6.35 9.14 4.28
N ASP A 161 -6.10 7.93 4.66
CA ASP A 161 -7.05 6.82 4.51
C ASP A 161 -8.02 6.77 5.69
N ALA A 162 -9.25 7.22 5.50
CA ALA A 162 -10.28 7.16 6.55
C ALA A 162 -10.73 5.73 6.89
N GLU A 163 -10.56 4.79 5.96
CA GLU A 163 -11.10 3.43 6.05
C GLU A 163 -10.02 2.35 6.16
N ARG A 164 -8.78 2.68 5.83
CA ARG A 164 -7.64 1.75 5.81
C ARG A 164 -6.70 2.10 6.95
N LYS A 165 -6.92 1.49 8.10
CA LYS A 165 -6.06 1.69 9.28
C LYS A 165 -4.82 0.81 9.28
N LYS A 166 -4.82 -0.27 8.49
CA LYS A 166 -3.67 -1.16 8.29
C LYS A 166 -3.22 -1.06 6.85
N VAL A 167 -2.04 -0.50 6.64
CA VAL A 167 -1.46 -0.32 5.31
C VAL A 167 -0.11 -1.01 5.24
N ILE A 168 -0.02 -1.99 4.33
CA ILE A 168 1.22 -2.63 3.93
C ILE A 168 1.32 -2.44 2.42
N GLY A 169 2.39 -1.83 1.97
CA GLY A 169 2.64 -1.67 0.54
C GLY A 169 3.88 -2.41 0.10
N CYS A 170 3.85 -2.93 -1.12
CA CYS A 170 5.00 -3.51 -1.80
C CYS A 170 5.26 -2.76 -3.10
N ARG A 171 6.51 -2.46 -3.39
CA ARG A 171 6.92 -1.78 -4.61
C ARG A 171 7.43 -2.78 -5.64
N PHE A 172 6.95 -2.65 -6.88
CA PHE A 172 7.42 -3.46 -8.01
C PHE A 172 7.71 -2.59 -9.23
N GLY A 173 8.74 -2.95 -9.99
CA GLY A 173 9.20 -2.23 -11.18
C GLY A 173 10.11 -1.05 -10.82
N GLU A 174 9.92 0.08 -11.47
CA GLU A 174 10.74 1.29 -11.27
C GLU A 174 10.62 1.86 -9.86
N SER A 175 11.71 2.48 -9.40
CA SER A 175 11.74 3.21 -8.13
C SER A 175 10.74 4.37 -8.17
N LEU A 176 9.96 4.50 -7.11
CA LEU A 176 8.98 5.58 -6.98
C LEU A 176 8.86 5.97 -5.52
N ASP A 177 9.14 7.22 -5.24
CA ASP A 177 9.11 7.77 -3.89
C ASP A 177 7.69 7.79 -3.30
N LEU A 178 7.59 7.46 -2.00
CA LEU A 178 6.43 7.76 -1.18
C LEU A 178 6.67 9.13 -0.54
N ASN A 179 5.80 10.09 -0.88
CA ASN A 179 5.89 11.43 -0.35
C ASN A 179 4.86 11.64 0.74
N TYR A 180 5.28 12.18 1.88
CA TYR A 180 4.44 12.44 3.04
C TYR A 180 4.47 13.93 3.39
N TRP A 181 3.27 14.48 3.77
CA TRP A 181 3.14 15.83 4.24
C TRP A 181 2.14 15.90 5.37
N TRP A 182 2.49 16.58 6.44
CA TRP A 182 1.55 16.92 7.49
C TRP A 182 0.65 18.09 7.08
N TYR A 183 -0.62 17.97 7.44
CA TYR A 183 -1.62 19.01 7.24
C TYR A 183 -2.33 19.33 8.57
N TYR A 184 -2.52 20.61 8.82
CA TYR A 184 -3.37 21.10 9.89
C TYR A 184 -4.29 22.18 9.34
N GLN A 185 -5.60 22.06 9.56
CA GLN A 185 -6.60 22.97 9.01
C GLN A 185 -6.39 23.26 7.51
N TYR A 186 -6.15 22.21 6.71
CA TYR A 186 -5.89 22.25 5.26
C TYR A 186 -4.60 22.96 4.83
N LYS A 187 -3.72 23.35 5.77
CA LYS A 187 -2.41 23.95 5.49
C LYS A 187 -1.29 22.94 5.74
N ARG A 188 -0.29 22.95 4.89
CA ARG A 188 0.94 22.17 5.07
C ARG A 188 1.74 22.74 6.24
N LEU A 189 2.20 21.87 7.13
CA LEU A 189 2.92 22.26 8.35
C LEU A 189 4.44 22.24 8.21
N ASN A 190 4.96 21.39 7.35
CA ASN A 190 6.37 21.09 7.28
C ASN A 190 6.85 20.94 5.83
N ASN A 191 8.14 20.66 5.68
CA ASN A 191 8.71 20.23 4.42
C ASN A 191 8.20 18.84 4.04
N LYS A 192 8.23 18.55 2.75
CA LYS A 192 7.89 17.23 2.23
C LYS A 192 8.88 16.19 2.73
N ILE A 193 8.38 15.12 3.33
CA ILE A 193 9.16 13.94 3.67
C ILE A 193 9.12 13.01 2.46
N THR A 194 10.29 12.63 1.94
CA THR A 194 10.41 11.73 0.80
C THR A 194 11.03 10.42 1.25
N ILE A 195 10.33 9.33 1.02
CA ILE A 195 10.74 7.97 1.38
C ILE A 195 10.99 7.22 0.07
N PRO A 196 12.26 6.92 -0.27
CA PRO A 196 12.57 6.17 -1.48
C PRO A 196 12.14 4.72 -1.35
N LEU A 197 11.41 4.25 -2.35
CA LEU A 197 10.95 2.86 -2.45
C LEU A 197 11.39 2.26 -3.78
N ASP A 198 12.09 1.13 -3.69
CA ASP A 198 12.65 0.41 -4.83
C ASP A 198 11.91 -0.92 -5.05
N HIS A 199 12.20 -1.55 -6.17
CA HIS A 199 11.67 -2.86 -6.51
C HIS A 199 11.92 -3.90 -5.41
N GLY A 200 10.85 -4.57 -4.96
CA GLY A 200 10.90 -5.57 -3.89
C GLY A 200 10.81 -5.00 -2.47
N ASP A 201 10.79 -3.68 -2.29
CA ASP A 201 10.64 -3.07 -0.97
C ASP A 201 9.23 -3.30 -0.40
N ILE A 202 9.18 -3.51 0.92
CA ILE A 202 7.94 -3.48 1.70
C ILE A 202 7.96 -2.23 2.56
N TYR A 203 6.81 -1.55 2.68
CA TYR A 203 6.61 -0.53 3.70
C TYR A 203 5.35 -0.82 4.53
N ILE A 204 5.40 -0.50 5.81
CA ILE A 204 4.30 -0.69 6.75
C ILE A 204 4.06 0.64 7.46
N MET A 205 2.83 1.13 7.40
CA MET A 205 2.41 2.36 8.07
C MET A 205 1.80 2.03 9.43
N ASP A 206 2.10 2.82 10.45
CA ASP A 206 1.28 2.80 11.65
C ASP A 206 -0.06 3.53 11.42
N GLU A 207 -0.98 3.40 12.37
CA GLU A 207 -2.35 3.97 12.24
C GLU A 207 -2.35 5.48 12.05
N LYS A 208 -1.33 6.18 12.55
CA LYS A 208 -1.24 7.64 12.46
C LYS A 208 -0.64 8.13 11.15
N ALA A 209 0.03 7.22 10.41
CA ALA A 209 0.64 7.51 9.11
C ALA A 209 -0.29 7.18 7.94
N SER A 210 -1.39 6.45 8.17
CA SER A 210 -2.35 6.02 7.13
C SER A 210 -3.42 7.07 6.81
#